data_6d008aef5af3ba234554b5ba10710b2d
#
_entry.id   6d008aef5af3ba234554b5ba10710b2d
#
_cell.length_a   1.000
_cell.length_b   1.000
_cell.length_c   1.000
_cell.angle_alpha   90.00
_cell.angle_beta   90.00
_cell.angle_gamma   90.00
#
_symmetry.space_group_name_H-M   'P 1'
#
loop_
_entity.id
_entity.type
_entity.pdbx_description
1 polymer ?
#
loop_
_entity_poly.entity_id
_entity_poly.type
_entity_poly.pdbx_seq_one_letter_code
_entity_poly.pdbx_strand_id
1 'polypeptide(L)'
;LHCTSNTAPLWCPVPLVLTLHDIIYLEPRQHRSPSLYQEMGWHYRRMVVPRILKKCKKIITVSHFECNRIREALHLPEQQITAVYNGYNKHFIPRTPHSNIIKKYIPQEGFLFFLGNTDPKKNAARTLKAYALYLEKSAVKRPLLIADLKEEYIDALLRQEQITEIKKQLFYPGYIDNQDLAALYNTAFTFLYP
;
A
#
# COMPACT_ATOMS: atom_id res chain seq x y z
N LEU A 1 -2.27 -6.30 28.00
CA LEU A 1 -1.32 -5.87 26.99
C LEU A 1 -1.99 -5.81 25.62
N HIS A 2 -1.79 -4.71 24.89
CA HIS A 2 -2.23 -4.58 23.50
C HIS A 2 -1.00 -4.44 22.58
N CYS A 3 -0.86 -5.37 21.64
CA CYS A 3 0.16 -5.33 20.61
C CYS A 3 -0.49 -4.87 19.30
N THR A 4 0.02 -3.79 18.70
CA THR A 4 -0.57 -3.11 17.53
C THR A 4 0.07 -3.52 16.21
N SER A 5 0.89 -4.56 16.20
CA SER A 5 1.52 -5.12 14.99
C SER A 5 1.19 -6.62 14.87
N ASN A 6 1.46 -7.22 13.69
CA ASN A 6 1.12 -8.62 13.38
C ASN A 6 1.83 -9.68 14.26
N THR A 7 2.38 -9.31 15.41
CA THR A 7 3.06 -10.21 16.33
C THR A 7 2.96 -9.74 17.78
N ALA A 8 3.14 -10.66 18.72
CA ALA A 8 3.16 -10.39 20.14
C ALA A 8 4.06 -11.42 20.87
N PRO A 9 4.35 -11.25 22.18
CA PRO A 9 5.09 -12.24 22.96
C PRO A 9 4.38 -13.60 23.00
N LEU A 10 5.13 -14.69 22.88
CA LEU A 10 4.62 -16.05 23.03
C LEU A 10 4.13 -16.34 24.46
N TRP A 11 4.71 -15.66 25.43
CA TRP A 11 4.31 -15.73 26.84
C TRP A 11 3.95 -14.32 27.33
N CYS A 12 2.78 -14.19 27.93
CA CYS A 12 2.28 -12.95 28.48
C CYS A 12 1.46 -13.25 29.74
N PRO A 13 1.84 -12.72 30.92
CA PRO A 13 1.14 -13.01 32.17
C PRO A 13 -0.20 -12.27 32.33
N VAL A 14 -0.49 -11.34 31.42
CA VAL A 14 -1.72 -10.54 31.43
C VAL A 14 -2.56 -10.83 30.20
N PRO A 15 -3.87 -10.52 30.21
CA PRO A 15 -4.70 -10.68 29.03
C PRO A 15 -4.11 -9.97 27.81
N LEU A 16 -3.99 -10.70 26.70
CA LEU A 16 -3.39 -10.22 25.45
C LEU A 16 -4.46 -9.83 24.44
N VAL A 17 -4.34 -8.62 23.90
CA VAL A 17 -5.08 -8.14 22.73
C VAL A 17 -4.07 -7.95 21.61
N LEU A 18 -4.38 -8.40 20.39
CA LEU A 18 -3.52 -8.27 19.22
C LEU A 18 -4.26 -7.59 18.10
N THR A 19 -3.68 -6.53 17.52
CA THR A 19 -4.11 -6.04 16.21
C THR A 19 -3.38 -6.83 15.12
N LEU A 20 -4.12 -7.64 14.38
CA LEU A 20 -3.65 -8.43 13.24
C LEU A 20 -4.16 -7.76 11.97
N HIS A 21 -3.28 -7.08 11.24
CA HIS A 21 -3.65 -6.31 10.06
C HIS A 21 -4.01 -7.19 8.86
N ASP A 22 -3.23 -8.28 8.67
CA ASP A 22 -3.41 -9.24 7.58
C ASP A 22 -2.78 -10.59 7.92
N ILE A 23 -3.02 -11.56 7.05
CA ILE A 23 -2.42 -12.90 7.10
C ILE A 23 -1.67 -13.25 5.81
N ILE A 24 -1.18 -12.25 5.09
CA ILE A 24 -0.43 -12.43 3.83
C ILE A 24 0.77 -13.39 4.01
N TYR A 25 1.39 -13.41 5.18
CA TYR A 25 2.49 -14.35 5.50
C TYR A 25 2.06 -15.83 5.51
N LEU A 26 0.77 -16.16 5.55
CA LEU A 26 0.26 -17.54 5.42
C LEU A 26 0.06 -17.94 3.95
N GLU A 27 0.01 -17.01 3.03
CA GLU A 27 -0.18 -17.29 1.61
C GLU A 27 1.06 -17.94 0.99
N PRO A 28 0.87 -18.75 -0.08
CA PRO A 28 1.97 -19.23 -0.90
C PRO A 28 2.72 -18.04 -1.49
N ARG A 29 4.05 -18.04 -1.36
CA ARG A 29 4.88 -17.02 -1.99
C ARG A 29 5.09 -17.35 -3.47
N GLN A 30 4.87 -16.36 -4.33
CA GLN A 30 5.23 -16.44 -5.74
C GLN A 30 6.74 -16.26 -5.95
N HIS A 31 7.40 -15.47 -5.08
CA HIS A 31 8.84 -15.18 -5.16
C HIS A 31 9.47 -15.19 -3.76
N ARG A 32 10.71 -15.69 -3.66
CA ARG A 32 11.53 -15.56 -2.44
C ARG A 32 12.04 -14.12 -2.33
N SER A 33 12.09 -13.61 -1.10
CA SER A 33 12.71 -12.32 -0.84
C SER A 33 14.23 -12.43 -1.00
N PRO A 34 14.91 -11.46 -1.66
CA PRO A 34 16.37 -11.41 -1.70
C PRO A 34 17.00 -11.13 -0.33
N SER A 35 16.22 -10.68 0.67
CA SER A 35 16.68 -10.37 2.01
C SER A 35 16.48 -11.56 2.96
N LEU A 36 17.60 -12.06 3.54
CA LEU A 36 17.58 -13.09 4.60
C LEU A 36 16.75 -12.67 5.80
N TYR A 37 16.78 -11.39 6.17
CA TYR A 37 15.97 -10.85 7.27
C TYR A 37 14.47 -10.97 7.01
N GLN A 38 14.04 -10.65 5.80
CA GLN A 38 12.62 -10.78 5.41
C GLN A 38 12.19 -12.26 5.34
N GLU A 39 13.09 -13.14 4.91
CA GLU A 39 12.88 -14.58 4.85
C GLU A 39 12.68 -15.16 6.27
N MET A 40 13.60 -14.86 7.17
CA MET A 40 13.49 -15.25 8.58
C MET A 40 12.22 -14.69 9.24
N GLY A 41 11.89 -13.42 8.99
CA GLY A 41 10.69 -12.79 9.51
C GLY A 41 9.39 -13.42 8.97
N TRP A 42 9.40 -13.94 7.75
CA TRP A 42 8.26 -14.65 7.18
C TRP A 42 8.07 -16.03 7.87
N HIS A 43 9.13 -16.83 7.99
CA HIS A 43 9.08 -18.11 8.71
C HIS A 43 8.69 -17.95 10.18
N TYR A 44 9.26 -16.95 10.84
CA TYR A 44 8.90 -16.59 12.22
C TYR A 44 7.40 -16.32 12.36
N ARG A 45 6.85 -15.47 11.51
CA ARG A 45 5.41 -15.15 11.58
C ARG A 45 4.53 -16.36 11.33
N ARG A 46 4.86 -17.22 10.37
CA ARG A 46 4.09 -18.45 10.10
C ARG A 46 4.06 -19.41 11.30
N MET A 47 5.16 -19.50 12.04
CA MET A 47 5.23 -20.39 13.20
C MET A 47 4.64 -19.78 14.47
N VAL A 48 4.94 -18.50 14.70
CA VAL A 48 4.69 -17.85 15.99
C VAL A 48 3.28 -17.27 16.06
N VAL A 49 2.83 -16.58 15.02
CA VAL A 49 1.55 -15.86 15.07
C VAL A 49 0.35 -16.78 15.30
N PRO A 50 0.18 -17.93 14.65
CA PRO A 50 -0.94 -18.84 14.95
C PRO A 50 -0.96 -19.33 16.41
N ARG A 51 0.23 -19.49 17.04
CA ARG A 51 0.33 -19.87 18.46
C ARG A 51 -0.06 -18.74 19.41
N ILE A 52 0.32 -17.50 19.06
CA ILE A 52 -0.05 -16.31 19.82
C ILE A 52 -1.57 -16.09 19.75
N LEU A 53 -2.17 -16.21 18.59
CA LEU A 53 -3.60 -15.96 18.38
C LEU A 53 -4.49 -16.83 19.26
N LYS A 54 -4.11 -18.10 19.46
CA LYS A 54 -4.81 -19.02 20.39
C LYS A 54 -4.80 -18.54 21.84
N LYS A 55 -3.83 -17.71 22.23
CA LYS A 55 -3.67 -17.15 23.58
C LYS A 55 -4.28 -15.75 23.72
N CYS A 56 -4.62 -15.10 22.62
CA CYS A 56 -5.23 -13.77 22.65
C CYS A 56 -6.64 -13.84 23.23
N LYS A 57 -6.93 -12.96 24.18
CA LYS A 57 -8.29 -12.74 24.66
C LYS A 57 -9.17 -12.07 23.59
N LYS A 58 -8.58 -11.19 22.79
CA LYS A 58 -9.23 -10.50 21.68
C LYS A 58 -8.25 -10.23 20.56
N ILE A 59 -8.73 -10.35 19.33
CA ILE A 59 -8.02 -10.00 18.11
C ILE A 59 -8.78 -8.85 17.45
N ILE A 60 -8.07 -7.82 17.05
CA ILE A 60 -8.60 -6.70 16.28
C ILE A 60 -8.01 -6.80 14.88
N THR A 61 -8.82 -6.58 13.86
CA THR A 61 -8.35 -6.47 12.47
C THR A 61 -8.93 -5.23 11.81
N VAL A 62 -8.41 -4.87 10.63
CA VAL A 62 -8.64 -3.54 10.04
C VAL A 62 -9.85 -3.46 9.10
N SER A 63 -10.49 -4.60 8.79
CA SER A 63 -11.69 -4.63 7.94
C SER A 63 -12.53 -5.88 8.18
N HIS A 64 -13.80 -5.84 7.79
CA HIS A 64 -14.65 -7.05 7.81
C HIS A 64 -14.16 -8.12 6.85
N PHE A 65 -13.57 -7.72 5.71
CA PHE A 65 -12.97 -8.66 4.77
C PHE A 65 -11.85 -9.47 5.43
N GLU A 66 -10.87 -8.79 6.05
CA GLU A 66 -9.78 -9.49 6.78
C GLU A 66 -10.30 -10.23 8.01
N CYS A 67 -11.33 -9.74 8.69
CA CYS A 67 -11.94 -10.44 9.81
C CYS A 67 -12.45 -11.84 9.40
N ASN A 68 -13.21 -11.93 8.33
CA ASN A 68 -13.71 -13.20 7.80
C ASN A 68 -12.57 -14.10 7.34
N ARG A 69 -11.63 -13.55 6.59
CA ARG A 69 -10.47 -14.27 6.06
C ARG A 69 -9.58 -14.86 7.16
N ILE A 70 -9.29 -14.07 8.21
CA ILE A 70 -8.49 -14.51 9.37
C ILE A 70 -9.26 -15.59 10.15
N ARG A 71 -10.57 -15.39 10.36
CA ARG A 71 -11.42 -16.35 11.07
C ARG A 71 -11.44 -17.71 10.37
N GLU A 72 -11.62 -17.73 9.06
CA GLU A 72 -11.65 -18.95 8.25
C GLU A 72 -10.30 -19.64 8.21
N ALA A 73 -9.23 -18.90 7.89
CA ALA A 73 -7.88 -19.48 7.76
C ALA A 73 -7.30 -20.05 9.05
N LEU A 74 -7.69 -19.49 10.21
CA LEU A 74 -7.14 -19.85 11.52
C LEU A 74 -8.16 -20.52 12.45
N HIS A 75 -9.37 -20.79 11.94
CA HIS A 75 -10.48 -21.43 12.69
C HIS A 75 -10.77 -20.75 14.03
N LEU A 76 -10.85 -19.40 14.02
CA LEU A 76 -11.08 -18.62 15.22
C LEU A 76 -12.58 -18.48 15.52
N PRO A 77 -12.98 -18.53 16.81
CA PRO A 77 -14.35 -18.22 17.21
C PRO A 77 -14.71 -16.76 16.87
N GLU A 78 -15.96 -16.53 16.47
CA GLU A 78 -16.43 -15.20 16.08
C GLU A 78 -16.26 -14.16 17.21
N GLN A 79 -16.48 -14.55 18.45
CA GLN A 79 -16.35 -13.67 19.61
C GLN A 79 -14.90 -13.25 19.88
N GLN A 80 -13.91 -13.97 19.35
CA GLN A 80 -12.49 -13.68 19.58
C GLN A 80 -11.94 -12.59 18.67
N ILE A 81 -12.54 -12.35 17.50
CA ILE A 81 -12.06 -11.39 16.51
C ILE A 81 -13.10 -10.30 16.26
N THR A 82 -12.62 -9.07 16.00
CA THR A 82 -13.45 -7.91 15.71
C THR A 82 -12.76 -7.03 14.67
N ALA A 83 -13.54 -6.54 13.70
CA ALA A 83 -13.05 -5.55 12.74
C ALA A 83 -13.19 -4.14 13.34
N VAL A 84 -12.09 -3.39 13.32
CA VAL A 84 -12.05 -1.96 13.64
C VAL A 84 -11.31 -1.27 12.50
N TYR A 85 -12.03 -0.49 11.70
CA TYR A 85 -11.45 0.19 10.55
C TYR A 85 -10.43 1.24 10.98
N ASN A 86 -9.36 1.36 10.18
CA ASN A 86 -8.38 2.41 10.39
C ASN A 86 -9.02 3.78 10.20
N GLY A 87 -8.68 4.71 11.08
CA GLY A 87 -8.95 6.11 10.87
C GLY A 87 -8.01 6.72 9.82
N TYR A 88 -8.32 7.93 9.41
CA TYR A 88 -7.44 8.74 8.55
C TYR A 88 -6.91 9.95 9.31
N ASN A 89 -5.77 10.45 8.88
CA ASN A 89 -5.20 11.65 9.47
C ASN A 89 -6.04 12.86 9.05
N LYS A 90 -6.44 13.71 10.03
CA LYS A 90 -7.23 14.93 9.82
C LYS A 90 -6.59 15.93 8.84
N HIS A 91 -5.34 15.72 8.49
CA HIS A 91 -4.66 16.50 7.45
C HIS A 91 -5.22 16.22 6.04
N PHE A 92 -5.70 14.98 5.80
CA PHE A 92 -6.27 14.56 4.51
C PHE A 92 -7.77 14.87 4.46
N ILE A 93 -8.12 16.15 4.37
CA ILE A 93 -9.49 16.62 4.18
C ILE A 93 -9.60 17.41 2.88
N PRO A 94 -10.79 17.46 2.25
CA PRO A 94 -11.03 18.30 1.09
C PRO A 94 -10.70 19.77 1.39
N ARG A 95 -9.78 20.35 0.63
CA ARG A 95 -9.37 21.76 0.73
C ARG A 95 -9.03 22.28 -0.66
N THR A 96 -9.17 23.58 -0.87
CA THR A 96 -8.59 24.23 -2.04
C THR A 96 -7.07 24.27 -1.86
N PRO A 97 -6.29 23.56 -2.68
CA PRO A 97 -4.85 23.54 -2.52
C PRO A 97 -4.20 24.85 -2.96
N HIS A 98 -3.10 25.20 -2.34
CA HIS A 98 -2.27 26.29 -2.85
C HIS A 98 -1.55 25.86 -4.13
N SER A 99 -1.78 26.53 -5.24
CA SER A 99 -1.20 26.21 -6.55
C SER A 99 0.34 26.08 -6.53
N ASN A 100 1.01 26.82 -5.65
CA ASN A 100 2.47 26.76 -5.49
C ASN A 100 2.98 25.39 -5.01
N ILE A 101 2.19 24.65 -4.21
CA ILE A 101 2.54 23.29 -3.77
C ILE A 101 2.52 22.34 -4.96
N ILE A 102 1.47 22.43 -5.78
CA ILE A 102 1.31 21.56 -6.96
C ILE A 102 2.44 21.77 -7.96
N LYS A 103 2.75 23.04 -8.27
CA LYS A 103 3.81 23.40 -9.23
C LYS A 103 5.21 22.90 -8.83
N LYS A 104 5.43 22.60 -7.57
CA LYS A 104 6.67 21.99 -7.07
C LYS A 104 6.89 20.56 -7.63
N TYR A 105 5.80 19.85 -7.94
CA TYR A 105 5.83 18.43 -8.31
C TYR A 105 5.38 18.19 -9.76
N ILE A 106 4.45 19.02 -10.25
CA ILE A 106 3.90 18.88 -11.58
C ILE A 106 3.42 20.27 -12.09
N PRO A 107 3.69 20.61 -13.38
CA PRO A 107 3.41 21.95 -13.89
C PRO A 107 1.92 22.28 -14.07
N GLN A 108 1.05 21.27 -14.11
CA GLN A 108 -0.37 21.43 -14.38
C GLN A 108 -1.26 20.69 -13.41
N GLU A 109 -2.48 21.20 -13.22
CA GLU A 109 -3.54 20.57 -12.43
C GLU A 109 -4.29 19.48 -13.22
N GLY A 110 -5.09 18.68 -12.52
CA GLY A 110 -5.90 17.65 -13.16
C GLY A 110 -5.09 16.48 -13.71
N PHE A 111 -3.99 16.14 -13.10
CA PHE A 111 -3.13 14.99 -13.41
C PHE A 111 -3.69 13.68 -12.84
N LEU A 112 -3.20 12.55 -13.35
CA LEU A 112 -3.38 11.25 -12.72
C LEU A 112 -2.30 11.09 -11.65
N PHE A 113 -2.64 10.51 -10.50
CA PHE A 113 -1.71 10.36 -9.39
C PHE A 113 -1.55 8.87 -9.01
N PHE A 114 -0.31 8.41 -8.89
CA PHE A 114 0.05 7.07 -8.45
C PHE A 114 1.10 7.13 -7.35
N LEU A 115 0.78 6.54 -6.20
CA LEU A 115 1.72 6.36 -5.10
C LEU A 115 2.31 4.95 -5.20
N GLY A 116 3.50 4.85 -5.78
CA GLY A 116 4.17 3.60 -6.07
C GLY A 116 5.16 3.18 -4.98
N ASN A 117 5.69 2.01 -5.14
CA ASN A 117 6.96 1.55 -4.58
C ASN A 117 7.44 0.33 -5.39
N THR A 118 8.57 -0.23 -5.04
CA THR A 118 9.17 -1.38 -5.74
C THR A 118 8.53 -2.73 -5.38
N ASP A 119 7.57 -2.76 -4.43
CA ASP A 119 6.85 -3.99 -4.10
C ASP A 119 5.96 -4.41 -5.28
N PRO A 120 6.07 -5.66 -5.77
CA PRO A 120 5.22 -6.17 -6.86
C PRO A 120 3.71 -5.99 -6.62
N LYS A 121 3.26 -5.96 -5.37
CA LYS A 121 1.86 -5.72 -5.00
C LYS A 121 1.35 -4.33 -5.38
N LYS A 122 2.24 -3.35 -5.54
CA LYS A 122 1.89 -2.01 -6.02
C LYS A 122 1.72 -1.94 -7.54
N ASN A 123 2.03 -3.03 -8.23
CA ASN A 123 1.68 -3.27 -9.62
C ASN A 123 2.11 -2.15 -10.59
N ALA A 124 3.27 -1.52 -10.34
CA ALA A 124 3.76 -0.37 -11.09
C ALA A 124 3.83 -0.64 -12.62
N ALA A 125 4.30 -1.83 -13.02
CA ALA A 125 4.40 -2.20 -14.43
C ALA A 125 3.03 -2.17 -15.14
N ARG A 126 2.00 -2.77 -14.54
CA ARG A 126 0.65 -2.74 -15.13
C ARG A 126 0.02 -1.35 -15.10
N THR A 127 0.33 -0.55 -14.07
CA THR A 127 -0.11 0.85 -14.01
C THR A 127 0.45 1.65 -15.19
N LEU A 128 1.75 1.50 -15.51
CA LEU A 128 2.37 2.13 -16.66
C LEU A 128 1.78 1.65 -17.99
N LYS A 129 1.52 0.34 -18.15
CA LYS A 129 0.82 -0.21 -19.33
C LYS A 129 -0.58 0.36 -19.50
N ALA A 130 -1.35 0.41 -18.41
CA ALA A 130 -2.70 1.00 -18.44
C ALA A 130 -2.65 2.48 -18.80
N TYR A 131 -1.64 3.19 -18.31
CA TYR A 131 -1.43 4.58 -18.66
C TYR A 131 -1.04 4.79 -20.13
N ALA A 132 -0.21 3.91 -20.70
CA ALA A 132 0.10 3.94 -22.14
C ALA A 132 -1.18 3.77 -22.99
N LEU A 133 -2.02 2.80 -22.65
CA LEU A 133 -3.32 2.59 -23.30
C LEU A 133 -4.27 3.79 -23.12
N TYR A 134 -4.24 4.44 -21.96
CA TYR A 134 -5.01 5.67 -21.73
C TYR A 134 -4.55 6.78 -22.67
N LEU A 135 -3.23 6.98 -22.80
CA LEU A 135 -2.68 8.00 -23.71
C LEU A 135 -3.02 7.74 -25.19
N GLU A 136 -3.13 6.46 -25.57
CA GLU A 136 -3.54 6.08 -26.93
C GLU A 136 -5.02 6.40 -27.18
N LYS A 137 -5.89 6.02 -26.24
CA LYS A 137 -7.34 6.01 -26.43
C LYS A 137 -8.07 7.28 -26.02
N SER A 138 -7.49 8.06 -25.11
CA SER A 138 -8.15 9.24 -24.55
C SER A 138 -7.97 10.47 -25.43
N ALA A 139 -9.05 11.22 -25.63
CA ALA A 139 -9.01 12.53 -26.27
C ALA A 139 -8.27 13.58 -25.39
N VAL A 140 -8.37 13.44 -24.05
CA VAL A 140 -7.69 14.33 -23.09
C VAL A 140 -6.52 13.57 -22.47
N LYS A 141 -5.31 13.97 -22.81
CA LYS A 141 -4.07 13.33 -22.33
C LYS A 141 -3.57 14.04 -21.08
N ARG A 142 -3.90 13.49 -19.91
CA ARG A 142 -3.45 14.01 -18.63
C ARG A 142 -2.09 13.40 -18.26
N PRO A 143 -1.14 14.16 -17.69
CA PRO A 143 0.11 13.60 -17.22
C PRO A 143 -0.09 12.70 -16.01
N LEU A 144 0.86 11.83 -15.77
CA LEU A 144 0.90 10.94 -14.60
C LEU A 144 2.00 11.38 -13.63
N LEU A 145 1.61 11.74 -12.42
CA LEU A 145 2.52 11.96 -11.30
C LEU A 145 2.72 10.65 -10.54
N ILE A 146 3.98 10.23 -10.40
CA ILE A 146 4.36 9.00 -9.70
C ILE A 146 5.24 9.37 -8.50
N ALA A 147 4.74 9.13 -7.30
CA ALA A 147 5.51 9.32 -6.06
C ALA A 147 6.24 8.02 -5.64
N ASP A 148 7.28 8.19 -4.83
CA ASP A 148 8.06 7.10 -4.17
C ASP A 148 8.75 6.09 -5.09
N LEU A 149 8.88 6.41 -6.39
CA LEU A 149 9.70 5.64 -7.31
C LEU A 149 10.85 6.46 -7.87
N LYS A 150 12.00 5.83 -8.01
CA LYS A 150 13.19 6.44 -8.63
C LYS A 150 13.09 6.35 -10.15
N GLU A 151 13.71 7.33 -10.83
CA GLU A 151 13.75 7.40 -12.29
C GLU A 151 14.32 6.13 -12.91
N GLU A 152 15.41 5.60 -12.36
CA GLU A 152 16.08 4.42 -12.92
C GLU A 152 15.17 3.18 -12.91
N TYR A 153 14.33 3.05 -11.86
CA TYR A 153 13.36 1.96 -11.77
C TYR A 153 12.23 2.13 -12.80
N ILE A 154 11.72 3.35 -12.95
CA ILE A 154 10.70 3.67 -13.96
C ILE A 154 11.24 3.40 -15.36
N ASP A 155 12.43 3.88 -15.68
CA ASP A 155 13.09 3.66 -16.97
C ASP A 155 13.31 2.17 -17.28
N ALA A 156 13.68 1.39 -16.28
CA ALA A 156 13.80 -0.07 -16.43
C ALA A 156 12.45 -0.71 -16.80
N LEU A 157 11.37 -0.34 -16.11
CA LEU A 157 10.02 -0.81 -16.42
C LEU A 157 9.56 -0.38 -17.82
N LEU A 158 9.79 0.88 -18.21
CA LEU A 158 9.41 1.38 -19.53
C LEU A 158 10.10 0.61 -20.65
N ARG A 159 11.39 0.30 -20.49
CA ARG A 159 12.15 -0.54 -21.45
C ARG A 159 11.64 -1.98 -21.49
N GLN A 160 11.44 -2.58 -20.30
CA GLN A 160 10.93 -3.95 -20.20
C GLN A 160 9.56 -4.12 -20.86
N GLU A 161 8.68 -3.15 -20.69
CA GLU A 161 7.31 -3.19 -21.21
C GLU A 161 7.17 -2.60 -22.62
N GLN A 162 8.29 -2.10 -23.20
CA GLN A 162 8.36 -1.49 -24.54
C GLN A 162 7.39 -0.28 -24.74
N ILE A 163 7.30 0.59 -23.73
CA ILE A 163 6.43 1.77 -23.70
C ILE A 163 7.20 3.04 -23.36
N THR A 164 8.41 3.19 -23.88
CA THR A 164 9.30 4.33 -23.57
C THR A 164 8.78 5.68 -24.02
N GLU A 165 7.90 5.71 -25.00
CA GLU A 165 7.28 6.92 -25.57
C GLU A 165 6.43 7.70 -24.56
N ILE A 166 5.87 7.04 -23.54
CA ILE A 166 5.06 7.70 -22.51
C ILE A 166 5.89 8.51 -21.53
N LYS A 167 7.24 8.37 -21.51
CA LYS A 167 8.13 9.04 -20.54
C LYS A 167 7.90 10.55 -20.49
N LYS A 168 7.57 11.18 -21.64
CA LYS A 168 7.31 12.63 -21.74
C LYS A 168 6.11 13.11 -20.91
N GLN A 169 5.22 12.21 -20.54
CA GLN A 169 4.00 12.49 -19.79
C GLN A 169 4.11 12.06 -18.31
N LEU A 170 5.29 11.54 -17.88
CA LEU A 170 5.54 11.09 -16.53
C LEU A 170 6.28 12.15 -15.73
N PHE A 171 5.82 12.36 -14.51
CA PHE A 171 6.48 13.18 -13.48
C PHE A 171 6.77 12.31 -12.27
N TYR A 172 8.02 12.22 -11.86
CA TYR A 172 8.47 11.34 -10.78
C TYR A 172 9.44 12.07 -9.84
N PRO A 173 8.91 12.97 -8.99
CA PRO A 173 9.75 13.78 -8.09
C PRO A 173 10.44 12.95 -6.99
N GLY A 174 10.22 11.65 -6.93
CA GLY A 174 10.70 10.80 -5.86
C GLY A 174 9.78 10.89 -4.63
N TYR A 175 10.39 11.08 -3.45
CA TYR A 175 9.64 11.22 -2.20
C TYR A 175 8.88 12.56 -2.16
N ILE A 176 7.64 12.49 -1.72
CA ILE A 176 6.77 13.66 -1.53
C ILE A 176 6.48 13.80 -0.03
N ASP A 177 6.63 15.01 0.50
CA ASP A 177 6.33 15.31 1.89
C ASP A 177 4.86 15.03 2.21
N ASN A 178 4.60 14.41 3.36
CA ASN A 178 3.24 14.12 3.82
C ASN A 178 2.36 15.37 3.93
N GLN A 179 2.96 16.53 4.17
CA GLN A 179 2.24 17.82 4.22
C GLN A 179 1.72 18.23 2.83
N ASP A 180 2.48 17.91 1.78
CA ASP A 180 2.13 18.25 0.39
C ASP A 180 1.20 17.20 -0.24
N LEU A 181 1.22 15.95 0.24
CA LEU A 181 0.38 14.86 -0.28
C LEU A 181 -1.11 15.20 -0.29
N ALA A 182 -1.61 15.85 0.76
CA ALA A 182 -3.02 16.23 0.84
C ALA A 182 -3.41 17.21 -0.30
N ALA A 183 -2.52 18.13 -0.66
CA ALA A 183 -2.74 19.05 -1.78
C ALA A 183 -2.77 18.30 -3.13
N LEU A 184 -1.87 17.34 -3.32
CA LEU A 184 -1.82 16.52 -4.53
C LEU A 184 -3.08 15.66 -4.68
N TYR A 185 -3.55 15.01 -3.61
CA TYR A 185 -4.81 14.26 -3.63
C TYR A 185 -6.01 15.13 -3.97
N ASN A 186 -6.08 16.37 -3.46
CA ASN A 186 -7.18 17.30 -3.71
C ASN A 186 -7.17 17.87 -5.14
N THR A 187 -6.02 17.87 -5.83
CA THR A 187 -5.86 18.47 -7.16
C THR A 187 -5.79 17.42 -8.28
N ALA A 188 -5.45 16.18 -7.94
CA ALA A 188 -5.43 15.10 -8.91
C ALA A 188 -6.82 14.90 -9.54
N PHE A 189 -6.86 14.66 -10.84
CA PHE A 189 -8.08 14.25 -11.53
C PHE A 189 -8.58 12.89 -11.00
N THR A 190 -7.65 11.96 -10.80
CA THR A 190 -7.93 10.69 -10.14
C THR A 190 -6.66 10.11 -9.52
N PHE A 191 -6.85 9.32 -8.47
CA PHE A 191 -5.80 8.54 -7.83
C PHE A 191 -5.88 7.09 -8.30
N LEU A 192 -4.74 6.55 -8.75
CA LEU A 192 -4.63 5.17 -9.22
C LEU A 192 -4.16 4.28 -8.08
N TYR A 193 -4.95 3.26 -7.78
CA TYR A 193 -4.63 2.25 -6.77
C TYR A 193 -4.89 0.86 -7.35
N PRO A 194 -3.90 0.26 -8.05
CA PRO A 194 -4.04 -1.02 -8.77
C PRO A 194 -4.05 -2.24 -7.86
#